data_63c563f3603a597b5275848d5cf022b2
#
_entry.id   63c563f3603a597b5275848d5cf022b2
#
_cell.length_a   1.000
_cell.length_b   1.000
_cell.length_c   1.000
_cell.angle_alpha   90.00
_cell.angle_beta   90.00
_cell.angle_gamma   90.00
#
_symmetry.space_group_name_H-M   'P 1'
#
loop_
_entity.id
_entity.type
_entity.pdbx_description
1 polymer ?
#
loop_
_entity_poly.entity_id
_entity_poly.type
_entity_poly.pdbx_seq_one_letter_code
_entity_poly.pdbx_strand_id
1 'polypeptide(L)'
;MLKIALTIAAFVVHTAALAQATPVGLWKTIDDETKKEKSLVRISDGNGVLSGRIEKLLDPTAKPDDVCDKCSDERKGKPILGLTVIRNAKPDGDDKSVWTGGEILDPNNGKTYRLR
;
A
#
# COMPACT_ATOMS: atom_id res chain seq x y z
N MET A 1 -20.70 -42.55 11.27
CA MET A 1 -20.37 -42.03 11.64
C MET A 1 -20.06 -41.24 11.54
N LEU A 2 -19.89 -41.10 11.10
CA LEU A 2 -19.37 -40.36 11.21
C LEU A 2 -19.27 -39.43 11.28
N LYS A 3 -19.26 -39.06 11.13
CA LYS A 3 -18.94 -38.19 11.34
C LYS A 3 -18.07 -37.45 11.51
N ILE A 4 -17.41 -37.58 11.15
CA ILE A 4 -16.50 -37.02 11.37
C ILE A 4 -16.14 -36.14 10.80
N ALA A 5 -16.19 -36.30 10.00
CA ALA A 5 -15.79 -35.56 9.52
C ALA A 5 -15.94 -34.42 9.40
N LEU A 6 -16.23 -34.45 9.36
CA LEU A 6 -16.30 -33.47 9.35
C LEU A 6 -15.83 -32.56 9.80
N THR A 7 -15.65 -32.47 9.91
CA THR A 7 -15.23 -31.71 10.46
C THR A 7 -14.25 -31.09 10.14
N ILE A 8 -13.78 -31.32 9.53
CA ILE A 8 -12.82 -30.91 9.21
C ILE A 8 -12.79 -29.85 8.55
N ALA A 9 -13.12 -29.92 8.02
CA ALA A 9 -13.06 -29.12 7.25
C ALA A 9 -13.10 -27.96 7.53
N ALA A 10 -13.61 -27.95 7.67
CA ALA A 10 -13.75 -26.85 7.89
C ALA A 10 -12.79 -26.14 8.41
N PHE A 11 -12.32 -26.39 8.73
CA PHE A 11 -11.57 -25.62 9.27
C PHE A 11 -10.63 -25.13 8.52
N VAL A 12 -10.53 -25.42 7.77
CA VAL A 12 -9.66 -25.09 7.19
C VAL A 12 -9.73 -23.93 6.66
N VAL A 13 -10.04 -23.89 6.28
CA VAL A 13 -10.09 -22.97 5.72
C VAL A 13 -10.10 -21.92 6.25
N HIS A 14 -10.41 -21.73 6.53
CA HIS A 14 -10.58 -20.64 7.03
C HIS A 14 -9.71 -19.90 7.66
N THR A 15 -9.14 -20.39 7.77
CA THR A 15 -8.49 -19.95 8.69
C THR A 15 -7.52 -19.01 8.48
N ALA A 16 -6.58 -19.32 7.80
CA ALA A 16 -5.43 -18.54 7.62
C ALA A 16 -5.71 -17.20 7.08
N ALA A 17 -6.54 -17.19 6.14
CA ALA A 17 -6.86 -15.97 5.50
C ALA A 17 -7.38 -14.97 6.47
N LEU A 18 -8.16 -15.42 7.40
CA LEU A 18 -8.76 -14.54 8.35
C LEU A 18 -7.75 -13.91 9.24
N ALA A 19 -6.77 -14.66 9.61
CA ALA A 19 -5.82 -14.21 10.58
C ALA A 19 -4.82 -13.24 10.03
N GLN A 20 -4.68 -13.20 8.73
CA GLN A 20 -3.57 -12.53 8.12
C GLN A 20 -3.96 -11.34 7.25
N ALA A 21 -5.01 -10.65 7.63
CA ALA A 21 -5.38 -9.46 6.90
C ALA A 21 -4.22 -8.47 6.93
N THR A 22 -3.74 -8.11 5.77
CA THR A 22 -2.60 -7.21 5.63
C THR A 22 -2.77 -6.39 4.36
N PRO A 23 -2.25 -5.16 4.33
CA PRO A 23 -2.32 -4.35 3.12
C PRO A 23 -1.29 -4.72 2.07
N VAL A 24 -0.49 -5.74 2.29
CA VAL A 24 0.49 -6.18 1.28
C VAL A 24 -0.25 -6.55 0.00
N GLY A 25 0.25 -6.06 -1.13
CA GLY A 25 -0.36 -6.33 -2.42
C GLY A 25 -0.34 -5.12 -3.33
N LEU A 26 -1.14 -5.19 -4.37
CA LEU A 26 -1.21 -4.14 -5.38
C LEU A 26 -2.48 -3.33 -5.18
N TRP A 27 -2.32 -2.03 -5.05
CA TRP A 27 -3.43 -1.12 -4.76
C TRP A 27 -3.53 -0.06 -5.85
N LYS A 28 -4.75 0.31 -6.16
CA LYS A 28 -5.02 1.39 -7.12
C LYS A 28 -5.26 2.67 -6.34
N THR A 29 -4.57 3.74 -6.73
CA THR A 29 -4.82 5.05 -6.14
C THR A 29 -5.82 5.80 -7.00
N ILE A 30 -6.73 6.49 -6.33
CA ILE A 30 -7.82 7.22 -6.97
C ILE A 30 -7.73 8.67 -6.52
N ASP A 31 -7.88 9.59 -7.46
CA ASP A 31 -7.91 11.01 -7.13
C ASP A 31 -9.24 11.33 -6.44
N ASP A 32 -9.16 11.98 -5.27
CA ASP A 32 -10.34 12.26 -4.47
C ASP A 32 -11.32 13.21 -5.15
N GLU A 33 -10.81 14.13 -5.93
CA GLU A 33 -11.66 15.13 -6.58
C GLU A 33 -12.23 14.67 -7.90
N THR A 34 -11.39 14.12 -8.76
CA THR A 34 -11.81 13.73 -10.09
C THR A 34 -12.31 12.29 -10.15
N LYS A 35 -12.04 11.50 -9.12
CA LYS A 35 -12.37 10.07 -9.05
C LYS A 35 -11.70 9.24 -10.14
N LYS A 36 -10.65 9.77 -10.74
CA LYS A 36 -9.90 9.06 -11.78
C LYS A 36 -8.77 8.24 -11.17
N GLU A 37 -8.45 7.16 -11.84
CA GLU A 37 -7.35 6.29 -11.43
C GLU A 37 -6.02 6.96 -11.72
N LYS A 38 -5.12 6.92 -10.75
CA LYS A 38 -3.82 7.59 -10.88
C LYS A 38 -2.66 6.63 -11.05
N SER A 39 -2.59 5.61 -10.22
CA SER A 39 -1.43 4.72 -10.24
C SER A 39 -1.75 3.40 -9.56
N LEU A 40 -0.88 2.42 -9.79
CA LEU A 40 -0.85 1.20 -9.00
C LEU A 40 0.34 1.29 -8.06
N VAL A 41 0.09 1.00 -6.80
CA VAL A 41 1.12 1.01 -5.76
C VAL A 41 1.28 -0.39 -5.20
N ARG A 42 2.50 -0.88 -5.20
CA ARG A 42 2.82 -2.19 -4.63
C ARG A 42 3.24 -1.99 -3.18
N ILE A 43 2.47 -2.55 -2.26
CA ILE A 43 2.81 -2.52 -0.84
C ILE A 43 3.48 -3.83 -0.47
N SER A 44 4.62 -3.74 0.16
CA SER A 44 5.38 -4.91 0.59
C SER A 44 5.81 -4.76 2.03
N ASP A 45 6.14 -5.89 2.64
CA ASP A 45 6.52 -5.98 4.05
C ASP A 45 8.00 -6.33 4.13
N GLY A 46 8.77 -5.53 4.85
CA GLY A 46 10.15 -5.81 5.15
C GLY A 46 10.36 -5.83 6.65
N ASN A 47 10.39 -7.01 7.25
CA ASN A 47 10.61 -7.17 8.68
C ASN A 47 9.56 -6.44 9.53
N GLY A 48 8.32 -6.51 9.11
CA GLY A 48 7.22 -5.89 9.85
C GLY A 48 7.00 -4.42 9.57
N VAL A 49 7.74 -3.87 8.61
CA VAL A 49 7.58 -2.47 8.21
C VAL A 49 7.08 -2.45 6.77
N LEU A 50 5.98 -1.75 6.54
CA LEU A 50 5.42 -1.66 5.20
C LEU A 50 6.02 -0.50 4.43
N SER A 51 6.21 -0.73 3.15
CA SER A 51 6.57 0.31 2.21
C SER A 51 5.74 0.12 0.95
N GLY A 52 5.57 1.20 0.18
CA GLY A 52 4.81 1.14 -1.06
C GLY A 52 5.51 1.91 -2.16
N ARG A 53 5.55 1.32 -3.35
CA ARG A 53 6.21 1.92 -4.51
C ARG A 53 5.24 2.00 -5.66
N ILE A 54 5.33 3.07 -6.42
CA ILE A 54 4.51 3.22 -7.63
C ILE A 54 5.01 2.23 -8.67
N GLU A 55 4.15 1.31 -9.03
CA GLU A 55 4.50 0.26 -9.98
C GLU A 55 4.05 0.59 -11.40
N LYS A 56 2.96 1.35 -11.53
CA LYS A 56 2.43 1.71 -12.83
C LYS A 56 1.66 3.03 -12.72
N LEU A 57 1.78 3.85 -13.75
CA LEU A 57 1.03 5.09 -13.86
C LEU A 57 -0.22 4.82 -14.72
N LEU A 58 -1.38 5.20 -14.19
CA LEU A 58 -2.66 4.97 -14.85
C LEU A 58 -3.26 6.26 -15.42
N ASP A 59 -2.80 7.41 -14.93
CA ASP A 59 -3.26 8.70 -15.41
C ASP A 59 -2.85 8.84 -16.88
N PRO A 60 -3.80 9.08 -17.79
CA PRO A 60 -3.47 9.18 -19.23
C PRO A 60 -2.53 10.33 -19.56
N THR A 61 -2.44 11.34 -18.69
CA THR A 61 -1.56 12.48 -18.92
C THR A 61 -0.16 12.25 -18.36
N ALA A 62 0.04 11.17 -17.59
CA ALA A 62 1.34 10.88 -17.03
C ALA A 62 2.26 10.29 -18.09
N LYS A 63 3.55 10.60 -17.97
CA LYS A 63 4.57 10.11 -18.89
C LYS A 63 5.55 9.21 -18.14
N PRO A 64 6.09 8.20 -18.81
CA PRO A 64 7.01 7.26 -18.13
C PRO A 64 8.24 7.91 -17.53
N ASP A 65 8.65 9.07 -18.05
CA ASP A 65 9.83 9.77 -17.56
C ASP A 65 9.50 10.94 -16.62
N ASP A 66 8.26 11.06 -16.19
CA ASP A 66 7.90 12.09 -15.21
C ASP A 66 8.69 11.89 -13.92
N VAL A 67 9.09 13.00 -13.32
CA VAL A 67 9.86 13.01 -12.07
C VAL A 67 9.11 13.79 -11.01
N CYS A 68 9.48 13.59 -9.75
CA CYS A 68 8.82 14.29 -8.64
C CYS A 68 9.41 15.69 -8.48
N ASP A 69 8.86 16.63 -9.20
CA ASP A 69 9.31 18.01 -9.15
C ASP A 69 8.95 18.68 -7.83
N LYS A 70 7.88 18.24 -7.22
CA LYS A 70 7.34 18.89 -6.03
C LYS A 70 7.80 18.27 -4.73
N CYS A 71 8.53 17.18 -4.78
CA CYS A 71 9.10 16.56 -3.60
C CYS A 71 10.14 17.50 -2.97
N SER A 72 10.22 17.46 -1.64
CA SER A 72 11.16 18.33 -0.92
C SER A 72 12.27 17.57 -0.21
N ASP A 73 12.22 16.24 -0.24
CA ASP A 73 13.22 15.41 0.42
C ASP A 73 14.13 14.76 -0.64
N GLU A 74 14.75 13.65 -0.29
CA GLU A 74 15.68 12.97 -1.19
C GLU A 74 15.00 12.45 -2.47
N ARG A 75 13.68 12.45 -2.52
CA ARG A 75 12.92 11.97 -3.68
C ARG A 75 12.72 13.04 -4.74
N LYS A 76 13.14 14.29 -4.45
CA LYS A 76 13.00 15.36 -5.42
C LYS A 76 13.77 15.04 -6.70
N GLY A 77 13.08 15.17 -7.83
CA GLY A 77 13.69 14.90 -9.13
C GLY A 77 13.80 13.44 -9.49
N LYS A 78 13.38 12.53 -8.61
CA LYS A 78 13.44 11.12 -8.94
C LYS A 78 12.22 10.70 -9.77
N PRO A 79 12.35 9.65 -10.59
CA PRO A 79 11.22 9.19 -11.38
C PRO A 79 10.03 8.85 -10.50
N ILE A 80 8.84 9.23 -10.95
CA ILE A 80 7.63 8.87 -10.25
C ILE A 80 7.39 7.38 -10.36
N LEU A 81 7.68 6.81 -11.53
CA LEU A 81 7.61 5.36 -11.68
C LEU A 81 8.71 4.73 -10.85
N GLY A 82 8.33 3.86 -9.93
CA GLY A 82 9.27 3.24 -8.98
C GLY A 82 9.48 4.03 -7.70
N LEU A 83 8.84 5.19 -7.57
CA LEU A 83 9.03 6.04 -6.39
C LEU A 83 8.41 5.41 -5.14
N THR A 84 9.15 5.45 -4.04
CA THR A 84 8.62 5.00 -2.75
C THR A 84 7.71 6.10 -2.20
N VAL A 85 6.43 5.80 -2.12
CA VAL A 85 5.42 6.76 -1.66
C VAL A 85 4.87 6.42 -0.28
N ILE A 86 4.98 5.17 0.16
CA ILE A 86 4.60 4.78 1.51
C ILE A 86 5.84 4.23 2.19
N ARG A 87 6.11 4.68 3.42
CA ARG A 87 7.24 4.15 4.17
C ARG A 87 7.00 4.25 5.67
N ASN A 88 7.68 3.37 6.40
CA ASN A 88 7.71 3.35 7.86
C ASN A 88 6.38 3.01 8.52
N ALA A 89 5.50 2.31 7.83
CA ALA A 89 4.21 1.91 8.41
C ALA A 89 4.40 0.62 9.21
N LYS A 90 3.96 0.63 10.46
CA LYS A 90 4.11 -0.49 11.38
C LYS A 90 2.77 -0.80 12.02
N PRO A 91 2.58 -2.04 12.50
CA PRO A 91 1.37 -2.33 13.25
C PRO A 91 1.30 -1.47 14.50
N ASP A 92 0.11 -0.99 14.82
CA ASP A 92 -0.10 -0.23 16.04
C ASP A 92 0.17 -1.12 17.25
N GLY A 93 0.75 -0.55 18.31
CA GLY A 93 1.05 -1.30 19.51
C GLY A 93 -0.18 -1.84 20.21
N ASP A 94 -1.27 -1.11 20.13
CA ASP A 94 -2.51 -1.48 20.82
C ASP A 94 -3.46 -2.27 19.94
N ASP A 95 -3.45 -2.04 18.64
CA ASP A 95 -4.36 -2.70 17.72
C ASP A 95 -3.60 -3.13 16.46
N LYS A 96 -3.29 -4.41 16.38
CA LYS A 96 -2.48 -4.96 15.29
C LYS A 96 -3.17 -4.92 13.94
N SER A 97 -4.45 -4.61 13.90
CA SER A 97 -5.16 -4.45 12.62
C SER A 97 -4.99 -3.04 12.05
N VAL A 98 -4.36 -2.15 12.79
CA VAL A 98 -4.12 -0.78 12.37
C VAL A 98 -2.64 -0.60 12.08
N TRP A 99 -2.32 0.04 10.97
CA TRP A 99 -0.95 0.36 10.59
C TRP A 99 -0.74 1.86 10.77
N THR A 100 0.33 2.23 11.42
CA THR A 100 0.55 3.61 11.84
C THR A 100 2.04 3.95 11.84
N GLY A 101 2.35 5.20 12.13
CA GLY A 101 3.74 5.66 12.25
C GLY A 101 4.43 5.91 10.93
N GLY A 102 3.77 5.62 9.84
CA GLY A 102 4.34 5.83 8.53
C GLY A 102 3.85 7.11 7.89
N GLU A 103 4.27 7.29 6.65
CA GLU A 103 3.85 8.44 5.86
C GLU A 103 3.55 8.02 4.44
N ILE A 104 2.69 8.80 3.79
CA ILE A 104 2.39 8.63 2.38
C ILE A 104 2.67 9.95 1.68
N LEU A 105 3.38 9.86 0.56
CA LEU A 105 3.72 11.00 -0.27
C LEU A 105 2.75 11.11 -1.42
N ASP A 106 2.25 12.31 -1.67
CA ASP A 106 1.51 12.61 -2.89
C ASP A 106 2.46 13.31 -3.85
N PRO A 107 2.91 12.65 -4.91
CA PRO A 107 3.88 13.28 -5.82
C PRO A 107 3.29 14.44 -6.62
N ASN A 108 1.96 14.55 -6.67
CA ASN A 108 1.32 15.65 -7.40
C ASN A 108 1.51 16.99 -6.71
N ASN A 109 1.56 16.99 -5.38
CA ASN A 109 1.74 18.23 -4.63
C ASN A 109 3.00 18.22 -3.77
N GLY A 110 3.70 17.09 -3.68
CA GLY A 110 4.92 16.97 -2.90
C GLY A 110 4.71 16.88 -1.40
N LYS A 111 3.49 16.80 -0.95
CA LYS A 111 3.20 16.76 0.48
C LYS A 111 3.19 15.33 1.00
N THR A 112 3.56 15.19 2.26
CA THR A 112 3.50 13.91 2.94
C THR A 112 2.41 14.00 4.02
N TYR A 113 1.75 12.88 4.20
CA TYR A 113 0.65 12.78 5.15
C TYR A 113 0.96 11.63 6.11
N ARG A 114 0.52 11.79 7.35
CA ARG A 114 0.69 10.72 8.33
C ARG A 114 -0.24 9.58 7.99
N LEU A 115 0.29 8.38 8.02
CA LEU A 115 -0.47 7.18 7.71
C LEU A 115 -1.09 6.60 8.98
N ARG A 116 -2.34 6.18 8.87
CA ARG A 116 -3.01 5.45 9.93
C ARG A 116 -4.17 4.67 9.36
#